data_d1b8b1f3c73664c669f47434576cf127
#
_entry.id   d1b8b1f3c73664c669f47434576cf127
#
_cell.length_a   1.000
_cell.length_b   1.000
_cell.length_c   1.000
_cell.angle_alpha   90.00
_cell.angle_beta   90.00
_cell.angle_gamma   90.00
#
_symmetry.space_group_name_H-M   'P 1'
#
loop_
_entity.id
_entity.type
_entity.pdbx_description
1 polymer ?
#
loop_
_entity_poly.entity_id
_entity_poly.type
_entity_poly.pdbx_seq_one_letter_code
_entity_poly.pdbx_strand_id
1 'polypeptide(L)'
;MKVLFVYPDINVKGGAKSYHFGVGSLSAVLKQNGHETSLEYLFGSYNTGPLIQKIEQFRPQLIAITAVSFQFKYVRRILKEIKHLNIFTICGGTHISLAPWELEKTEGLDAICLGEGEEALLELANNLQEGRDITDIKNIWVKKDGKIYKNPCRPLIEDLDSLPFGDRELFDYQDIVNSDYDRAIFMSSRGCPYSCAYCCNSGLRELQDGKYVRFRSIENVIKEIKEVLSKYNIKYIYLNDDVFTVNHKYVQNFCDVYKKEITYPFEINTRVENLSIDMLKSLKSAGCYRVAMGIEQGNEKFRREILNRRMSNASIEEGFALAKKVGIRTKSFNIVGFPFETYKIHMDTVNLNRKVQPSSIVIYIFEPYPGTALYDMCVKNNFMGDGNDKEFISRTDTTLKFPDFSRKEILNCYRNFAWRVYRGRSFKKAILHKVYYSKYGELLIRLLSPFKKIVRKFAMD
;
A
#
# COMPACT_ATOMS: atom_id res chain seq x y z
N MET A 1 -1.51 -24.78 -15.97
CA MET A 1 -0.63 -23.90 -16.81
C MET A 1 0.45 -23.23 -15.98
N LYS A 2 1.44 -22.61 -16.63
CA LYS A 2 2.50 -21.82 -15.99
C LYS A 2 2.19 -20.33 -16.03
N VAL A 3 2.07 -19.70 -14.86
CA VAL A 3 1.75 -18.26 -14.70
C VAL A 3 2.94 -17.54 -14.06
N LEU A 4 3.50 -16.56 -14.75
CA LEU A 4 4.57 -15.70 -14.24
C LEU A 4 3.98 -14.40 -13.72
N PHE A 5 4.07 -14.15 -12.43
CA PHE A 5 3.79 -12.85 -11.85
C PHE A 5 4.95 -11.89 -12.04
N VAL A 6 4.65 -10.63 -12.35
CA VAL A 6 5.63 -9.55 -12.40
C VAL A 6 5.21 -8.45 -11.43
N TYR A 7 6.07 -8.17 -10.46
CA TYR A 7 5.84 -7.12 -9.48
C TYR A 7 6.89 -6.00 -9.63
N PRO A 8 6.55 -4.90 -10.31
CA PRO A 8 7.46 -3.76 -10.46
C PRO A 8 7.42 -2.85 -9.23
N ASP A 9 8.28 -3.10 -8.26
CA ASP A 9 8.47 -2.28 -7.05
C ASP A 9 9.69 -1.35 -7.23
N ILE A 10 9.60 -0.50 -8.24
CA ILE A 10 10.70 0.30 -8.77
C ILE A 10 10.61 1.74 -8.23
N ASN A 11 11.76 2.32 -7.87
CA ASN A 11 11.86 3.67 -7.33
C ASN A 11 10.96 3.94 -6.11
N VAL A 12 10.87 2.96 -5.21
CA VAL A 12 10.18 3.08 -3.92
C VAL A 12 11.15 3.55 -2.84
N LYS A 13 10.69 4.48 -1.99
CA LYS A 13 11.50 5.04 -0.92
C LYS A 13 11.75 4.02 0.20
N GLY A 14 12.99 4.00 0.69
CA GLY A 14 13.33 3.31 1.93
C GLY A 14 14.08 1.99 1.76
N GLY A 15 14.18 1.44 0.54
CA GLY A 15 14.99 0.26 0.24
C GLY A 15 14.57 -1.02 0.99
N ALA A 16 13.35 -1.07 1.51
CA ALA A 16 12.77 -2.29 2.05
C ALA A 16 11.92 -2.96 0.98
N LYS A 17 12.13 -4.24 0.78
CA LYS A 17 11.25 -5.06 -0.06
C LYS A 17 9.89 -5.23 0.61
N SER A 18 8.84 -5.43 -0.16
CA SER A 18 7.49 -5.60 0.35
C SER A 18 6.82 -6.89 -0.14
N TYR A 19 6.09 -7.56 0.76
CA TYR A 19 5.21 -8.65 0.37
C TYR A 19 3.94 -8.07 -0.25
N HIS A 20 3.58 -8.53 -1.44
CA HIS A 20 2.37 -8.08 -2.12
C HIS A 20 1.22 -9.04 -1.88
N PHE A 21 0.28 -8.67 -1.00
CA PHE A 21 -0.84 -9.53 -0.60
C PHE A 21 -1.66 -10.05 -1.79
N GLY A 22 -1.98 -9.20 -2.76
CA GLY A 22 -2.74 -9.61 -3.93
C GLY A 22 -2.02 -10.68 -4.76
N VAL A 23 -0.72 -10.50 -5.03
CA VAL A 23 0.07 -11.50 -5.76
C VAL A 23 0.17 -12.80 -4.98
N GLY A 24 0.40 -12.72 -3.66
CA GLY A 24 0.43 -13.90 -2.79
C GLY A 24 -0.90 -14.65 -2.77
N SER A 25 -2.04 -13.94 -2.70
CA SER A 25 -3.38 -14.53 -2.73
C SER A 25 -3.67 -15.21 -4.07
N LEU A 26 -3.41 -14.52 -5.18
CA LEU A 26 -3.61 -15.05 -6.53
C LEU A 26 -2.77 -16.30 -6.79
N SER A 27 -1.48 -16.27 -6.39
CA SER A 27 -0.59 -17.43 -6.51
C SER A 27 -1.08 -18.63 -5.70
N ALA A 28 -1.53 -18.39 -4.45
CA ALA A 28 -2.04 -19.46 -3.60
C ALA A 28 -3.27 -20.14 -4.20
N VAL A 29 -4.23 -19.35 -4.72
CA VAL A 29 -5.43 -19.88 -5.39
C VAL A 29 -5.07 -20.66 -6.65
N LEU A 30 -4.17 -20.15 -7.48
CA LEU A 30 -3.73 -20.85 -8.69
C LEU A 30 -3.02 -22.16 -8.36
N LYS A 31 -2.10 -22.18 -7.39
CA LYS A 31 -1.41 -23.40 -6.95
C LYS A 31 -2.35 -24.44 -6.37
N GLN A 32 -3.34 -24.02 -5.57
CA GLN A 32 -4.37 -24.91 -5.02
C GLN A 32 -5.18 -25.60 -6.12
N ASN A 33 -5.29 -24.97 -7.29
CA ASN A 33 -6.01 -25.48 -8.46
C ASN A 33 -5.10 -26.08 -9.53
N GLY A 34 -3.87 -26.48 -9.19
CA GLY A 34 -2.97 -27.25 -10.05
C GLY A 34 -2.19 -26.42 -11.08
N HIS A 35 -2.17 -25.09 -10.98
CA HIS A 35 -1.31 -24.26 -11.81
C HIS A 35 0.06 -24.08 -11.16
N GLU A 36 1.08 -23.88 -11.98
CA GLU A 36 2.44 -23.57 -11.55
C GLU A 36 2.66 -22.05 -11.60
N THR A 37 3.17 -21.46 -10.53
CA THR A 37 3.39 -20.02 -10.44
C THR A 37 4.86 -19.70 -10.18
N SER A 38 5.33 -18.58 -10.74
CA SER A 38 6.62 -18.00 -10.44
C SER A 38 6.50 -16.48 -10.33
N LEU A 39 7.49 -15.83 -9.75
CA LEU A 39 7.51 -14.37 -9.58
C LEU A 39 8.82 -13.79 -10.10
N GLU A 40 8.71 -12.72 -10.87
CA GLU A 40 9.81 -11.78 -11.07
C GLU A 40 9.52 -10.49 -10.28
N TYR A 41 10.32 -10.28 -9.24
CA TYR A 41 10.22 -9.13 -8.35
C TYR A 41 11.25 -8.07 -8.77
N LEU A 42 10.82 -7.10 -9.60
CA LEU A 42 11.65 -6.00 -10.07
C LEU A 42 11.75 -4.93 -8.97
N PHE A 43 12.83 -4.97 -8.20
CA PHE A 43 13.02 -4.09 -7.04
C PHE A 43 14.10 -3.03 -7.27
N GLY A 44 13.82 -1.81 -6.84
CA GLY A 44 14.79 -0.70 -6.80
C GLY A 44 14.93 0.05 -8.11
N SER A 45 15.83 -0.33 -9.03
CA SER A 45 16.01 0.30 -10.34
C SER A 45 15.35 -0.51 -11.46
N TYR A 46 14.91 0.17 -12.51
CA TYR A 46 14.33 -0.49 -13.67
C TYR A 46 15.40 -1.32 -14.42
N ASN A 47 15.19 -2.61 -14.49
CA ASN A 47 16.01 -3.55 -15.27
C ASN A 47 15.15 -4.77 -15.62
N THR A 48 14.96 -5.07 -16.89
CA THR A 48 14.18 -6.21 -17.40
C THR A 48 15.02 -7.45 -17.73
N GLY A 49 16.33 -7.38 -17.66
CA GLY A 49 17.19 -8.53 -17.91
C GLY A 49 16.82 -9.77 -17.09
N PRO A 50 16.62 -9.68 -15.76
CA PRO A 50 16.16 -10.80 -14.95
C PRO A 50 14.79 -11.34 -15.39
N LEU A 51 13.85 -10.47 -15.80
CA LEU A 51 12.55 -10.88 -16.31
C LEU A 51 12.67 -11.73 -17.59
N ILE A 52 13.49 -11.29 -18.56
CA ILE A 52 13.71 -12.04 -19.80
C ILE A 52 14.29 -13.42 -19.50
N GLN A 53 15.32 -13.50 -18.67
CA GLN A 53 15.91 -14.78 -18.23
C GLN A 53 14.88 -15.68 -17.54
N LYS A 54 14.02 -15.10 -16.68
CA LYS A 54 12.97 -15.85 -16.00
C LYS A 54 11.92 -16.39 -16.98
N ILE A 55 11.54 -15.61 -18.00
CA ILE A 55 10.63 -16.04 -19.06
C ILE A 55 11.22 -17.22 -19.84
N GLU A 56 12.49 -17.15 -20.22
CA GLU A 56 13.17 -18.22 -20.96
C GLU A 56 13.25 -19.52 -20.14
N GLN A 57 13.57 -19.42 -18.84
CA GLN A 57 13.71 -20.57 -17.95
C GLN A 57 12.35 -21.18 -17.57
N PHE A 58 11.39 -20.34 -17.17
CA PHE A 58 10.09 -20.80 -16.66
C PHE A 58 9.13 -21.14 -17.79
N ARG A 59 9.24 -20.49 -18.98
CA ARG A 59 8.37 -20.64 -20.14
C ARG A 59 6.90 -20.47 -19.78
N PRO A 60 6.49 -19.31 -19.27
CA PRO A 60 5.12 -19.06 -18.88
C PRO A 60 4.18 -19.01 -20.09
N GLN A 61 2.93 -19.41 -19.86
CA GLN A 61 1.84 -19.28 -20.83
C GLN A 61 0.99 -18.05 -20.56
N LEU A 62 1.13 -17.46 -19.37
CA LEU A 62 0.44 -16.24 -18.93
C LEU A 62 1.42 -15.40 -18.09
N ILE A 63 1.54 -14.10 -18.42
CA ILE A 63 2.25 -13.11 -17.61
C ILE A 63 1.21 -12.22 -16.92
N ALA A 64 1.18 -12.25 -15.59
CA ALA A 64 0.28 -11.47 -14.75
C ALA A 64 1.05 -10.34 -14.04
N ILE A 65 0.76 -9.08 -14.38
CA ILE A 65 1.47 -7.91 -13.85
C ILE A 65 0.57 -7.20 -12.85
N THR A 66 1.12 -6.79 -11.69
CA THR A 66 0.39 -5.94 -10.75
C THR A 66 0.95 -4.53 -10.74
N ALA A 67 0.09 -3.51 -10.60
CA ALA A 67 0.55 -2.13 -10.54
C ALA A 67 -0.31 -1.22 -9.66
N VAL A 68 0.36 -0.34 -8.92
CA VAL A 68 -0.19 0.92 -8.42
C VAL A 68 0.11 2.05 -9.42
N SER A 69 -0.55 3.20 -9.29
CA SER A 69 -0.46 4.28 -10.30
C SER A 69 0.96 4.72 -10.61
N PHE A 70 1.81 4.86 -9.61
CA PHE A 70 3.21 5.24 -9.81
C PHE A 70 4.02 4.20 -10.61
N GLN A 71 3.67 2.91 -10.46
CA GLN A 71 4.38 1.81 -11.11
C GLN A 71 3.94 1.58 -12.56
N PHE A 72 2.76 2.07 -12.95
CA PHE A 72 2.17 1.73 -14.25
C PHE A 72 3.02 2.18 -15.45
N LYS A 73 3.79 3.25 -15.34
CA LYS A 73 4.75 3.64 -16.37
C LYS A 73 5.80 2.54 -16.66
N TYR A 74 6.21 1.79 -15.62
CA TYR A 74 7.12 0.66 -15.78
C TYR A 74 6.42 -0.55 -16.40
N VAL A 75 5.13 -0.76 -16.11
CA VAL A 75 4.32 -1.78 -16.78
C VAL A 75 4.29 -1.55 -18.29
N ARG A 76 4.03 -0.31 -18.74
CA ARG A 76 4.07 0.02 -20.17
C ARG A 76 5.43 -0.25 -20.82
N ARG A 77 6.53 0.05 -20.12
CA ARG A 77 7.89 -0.23 -20.60
C ARG A 77 8.15 -1.74 -20.69
N ILE A 78 7.80 -2.50 -19.64
CA ILE A 78 7.92 -3.96 -19.60
C ILE A 78 7.15 -4.59 -20.77
N LEU A 79 5.89 -4.25 -20.92
CA LEU A 79 5.04 -4.80 -21.98
C LEU A 79 5.59 -4.54 -23.38
N LYS A 80 6.12 -3.33 -23.62
CA LYS A 80 6.78 -3.01 -24.91
C LYS A 80 8.00 -3.88 -25.17
N GLU A 81 8.80 -4.17 -24.13
CA GLU A 81 10.02 -4.99 -24.25
C GLU A 81 9.71 -6.47 -24.48
N ILE A 82 8.64 -7.03 -23.85
CA ILE A 82 8.29 -8.44 -23.97
C ILE A 82 7.26 -8.75 -25.08
N LYS A 83 6.70 -7.76 -25.75
CA LYS A 83 5.66 -7.92 -26.78
C LYS A 83 6.01 -8.95 -27.85
N HIS A 84 7.28 -8.98 -28.28
CA HIS A 84 7.78 -9.88 -29.34
C HIS A 84 7.73 -11.36 -28.95
N LEU A 85 7.55 -11.68 -27.65
CA LEU A 85 7.47 -13.06 -27.16
C LEU A 85 6.09 -13.70 -27.36
N ASN A 86 5.06 -12.91 -27.72
CA ASN A 86 3.69 -13.36 -27.96
C ASN A 86 3.10 -14.22 -26.84
N ILE A 87 3.41 -13.90 -25.58
CA ILE A 87 2.84 -14.53 -24.40
C ILE A 87 1.65 -13.69 -23.93
N PHE A 88 0.53 -14.32 -23.60
CA PHE A 88 -0.67 -13.61 -23.13
C PHE A 88 -0.37 -12.81 -21.85
N THR A 89 -0.77 -11.54 -21.83
CA THR A 89 -0.47 -10.62 -20.73
C THR A 89 -1.74 -10.09 -20.09
N ILE A 90 -1.76 -10.05 -18.77
CA ILE A 90 -2.83 -9.42 -17.99
C ILE A 90 -2.24 -8.47 -16.94
N CYS A 91 -2.89 -7.34 -16.74
CA CYS A 91 -2.54 -6.43 -15.64
C CYS A 91 -3.70 -6.30 -14.66
N GLY A 92 -3.38 -6.35 -13.36
CA GLY A 92 -4.32 -6.11 -12.27
C GLY A 92 -3.79 -5.09 -11.27
N GLY A 93 -4.48 -4.97 -10.13
CA GLY A 93 -4.13 -4.07 -9.05
C GLY A 93 -4.90 -2.76 -9.05
N THR A 94 -4.64 -1.91 -8.06
CA THR A 94 -5.45 -0.72 -7.79
C THR A 94 -5.46 0.30 -8.93
N HIS A 95 -4.35 0.44 -9.66
CA HIS A 95 -4.30 1.38 -10.78
C HIS A 95 -5.27 0.97 -11.88
N ILE A 96 -5.18 -0.26 -12.35
CA ILE A 96 -6.02 -0.78 -13.44
C ILE A 96 -7.50 -0.78 -13.04
N SER A 97 -7.79 -1.15 -11.79
CA SER A 97 -9.18 -1.12 -11.29
C SER A 97 -9.80 0.27 -11.35
N LEU A 98 -9.01 1.32 -11.20
CA LEU A 98 -9.47 2.72 -11.22
C LEU A 98 -9.20 3.44 -12.55
N ALA A 99 -8.41 2.85 -13.45
CA ALA A 99 -8.05 3.39 -14.75
C ALA A 99 -8.18 2.32 -15.86
N PRO A 100 -9.36 1.70 -16.05
CA PRO A 100 -9.51 0.58 -16.99
C PRO A 100 -9.31 0.99 -18.45
N TRP A 101 -9.36 2.28 -18.79
CA TRP A 101 -9.02 2.81 -20.12
C TRP A 101 -7.55 2.57 -20.51
N GLU A 102 -6.70 2.18 -19.57
CA GLU A 102 -5.31 1.80 -19.85
C GLU A 102 -5.22 0.58 -20.76
N LEU A 103 -6.21 -0.31 -20.75
CA LEU A 103 -6.26 -1.42 -21.68
C LEU A 103 -6.24 -0.94 -23.14
N GLU A 104 -7.00 0.09 -23.47
CA GLU A 104 -7.06 0.64 -24.85
C GLU A 104 -5.73 1.27 -25.27
N LYS A 105 -5.08 1.97 -24.33
CA LYS A 105 -3.90 2.82 -24.59
C LYS A 105 -2.56 2.09 -24.49
N THR A 106 -2.54 0.91 -23.88
CA THR A 106 -1.29 0.21 -23.57
C THR A 106 -1.04 -0.89 -24.60
N GLU A 107 0.05 -0.74 -25.35
CA GLU A 107 0.51 -1.71 -26.32
C GLU A 107 1.07 -2.96 -25.61
N GLY A 108 0.79 -4.16 -26.14
CA GLY A 108 1.25 -5.42 -25.57
C GLY A 108 0.50 -5.84 -24.30
N LEU A 109 -0.62 -5.17 -23.97
CA LEU A 109 -1.51 -5.59 -22.89
C LEU A 109 -2.76 -6.24 -23.48
N ASP A 110 -2.98 -7.53 -23.23
CA ASP A 110 -4.09 -8.31 -23.81
C ASP A 110 -5.34 -8.24 -22.95
N ALA A 111 -5.18 -8.20 -21.61
CA ALA A 111 -6.30 -8.17 -20.68
C ALA A 111 -6.00 -7.35 -19.42
N ILE A 112 -7.07 -6.95 -18.73
CA ILE A 112 -7.01 -6.37 -17.39
C ILE A 112 -7.97 -7.09 -16.44
N CYS A 113 -7.62 -7.10 -15.16
CA CYS A 113 -8.48 -7.60 -14.09
C CYS A 113 -8.89 -6.45 -13.17
N LEU A 114 -10.20 -6.26 -12.99
CA LEU A 114 -10.80 -5.21 -12.16
C LEU A 114 -11.24 -5.77 -10.82
N GLY A 115 -10.92 -5.08 -9.72
CA GLY A 115 -11.31 -5.46 -8.37
C GLY A 115 -10.58 -6.70 -7.84
N GLU A 116 -11.29 -7.59 -7.16
CA GLU A 116 -10.74 -8.85 -6.62
C GLU A 116 -10.53 -9.86 -7.74
N GLY A 117 -9.34 -10.41 -7.82
CA GLY A 117 -8.90 -11.20 -8.98
C GLY A 117 -8.80 -12.71 -8.75
N GLU A 118 -9.03 -13.21 -7.54
CA GLU A 118 -8.79 -14.61 -7.18
C GLU A 118 -9.54 -15.58 -8.08
N GLU A 119 -10.85 -15.42 -8.19
CA GLU A 119 -11.68 -16.28 -9.05
C GLU A 119 -11.47 -15.96 -10.55
N ALA A 120 -11.33 -14.67 -10.88
CA ALA A 120 -11.23 -14.24 -12.27
C ALA A 120 -9.94 -14.71 -12.94
N LEU A 121 -8.81 -14.61 -12.24
CA LEU A 121 -7.53 -15.09 -12.78
C LEU A 121 -7.48 -16.61 -12.87
N LEU A 122 -8.10 -17.31 -11.91
CA LEU A 122 -8.22 -18.76 -11.97
C LEU A 122 -9.04 -19.19 -13.18
N GLU A 123 -10.21 -18.57 -13.42
CA GLU A 123 -11.06 -18.89 -14.58
C GLU A 123 -10.33 -18.58 -15.89
N LEU A 124 -9.64 -17.42 -15.97
CA LEU A 124 -8.83 -17.09 -17.15
C LEU A 124 -7.73 -18.12 -17.40
N ALA A 125 -7.01 -18.54 -16.35
CA ALA A 125 -5.96 -19.54 -16.47
C ALA A 125 -6.48 -20.90 -16.94
N ASN A 126 -7.62 -21.35 -16.40
CA ASN A 126 -8.29 -22.57 -16.83
C ASN A 126 -8.73 -22.49 -18.30
N ASN A 127 -9.40 -21.39 -18.69
CA ASN A 127 -9.90 -21.23 -20.06
C ASN A 127 -8.76 -21.15 -21.08
N LEU A 128 -7.67 -20.44 -20.77
CA LEU A 128 -6.47 -20.40 -21.63
C LEU A 128 -5.82 -21.78 -21.77
N GLN A 129 -5.73 -22.56 -20.68
CA GLN A 129 -5.15 -23.90 -20.69
C GLN A 129 -5.98 -24.88 -21.54
N GLU A 130 -7.30 -24.75 -21.51
CA GLU A 130 -8.24 -25.65 -22.19
C GLU A 130 -8.66 -25.13 -23.57
N GLY A 131 -8.16 -23.97 -24.00
CA GLY A 131 -8.52 -23.35 -25.28
C GLY A 131 -9.97 -22.88 -25.34
N ARG A 132 -10.60 -22.63 -24.18
CA ARG A 132 -11.98 -22.10 -24.09
C ARG A 132 -12.03 -20.59 -24.33
N ASP A 133 -13.23 -20.08 -24.55
CA ASP A 133 -13.43 -18.64 -24.71
C ASP A 133 -13.11 -17.88 -23.44
N ILE A 134 -12.53 -16.67 -23.62
CA ILE A 134 -12.11 -15.77 -22.54
C ILE A 134 -12.82 -14.42 -22.61
N THR A 135 -13.81 -14.27 -23.49
CA THR A 135 -14.43 -12.96 -23.77
C THR A 135 -15.55 -12.60 -22.80
N ASP A 136 -16.04 -13.53 -21.99
CA ASP A 136 -17.17 -13.34 -21.07
C ASP A 136 -16.82 -13.56 -19.56
N ILE A 137 -15.52 -13.60 -19.24
CA ILE A 137 -15.04 -13.79 -17.85
C ILE A 137 -15.30 -12.51 -17.04
N LYS A 138 -16.14 -12.61 -16.02
CA LYS A 138 -16.40 -11.47 -15.10
C LYS A 138 -15.10 -10.97 -14.46
N ASN A 139 -14.98 -9.66 -14.22
CA ASN A 139 -13.80 -8.91 -13.78
C ASN A 139 -12.71 -8.76 -14.85
N ILE A 140 -12.74 -9.52 -15.94
CA ILE A 140 -11.73 -9.43 -16.99
C ILE A 140 -12.26 -8.62 -18.16
N TRP A 141 -11.51 -7.59 -18.54
CA TRP A 141 -11.64 -6.96 -19.85
C TRP A 141 -10.52 -7.47 -20.74
N VAL A 142 -10.84 -7.89 -21.96
CA VAL A 142 -9.88 -8.55 -22.86
C VAL A 142 -9.96 -8.00 -24.27
N LYS A 143 -8.78 -7.84 -24.90
CA LYS A 143 -8.63 -7.58 -26.33
C LYS A 143 -8.65 -8.91 -27.09
N LYS A 144 -9.56 -9.05 -28.05
CA LYS A 144 -9.62 -10.20 -28.95
C LYS A 144 -10.17 -9.77 -30.31
N ASP A 145 -9.54 -10.17 -31.39
CA ASP A 145 -9.99 -9.89 -32.75
C ASP A 145 -10.26 -8.40 -33.03
N GLY A 146 -9.39 -7.52 -32.51
CA GLY A 146 -9.51 -6.07 -32.68
C GLY A 146 -10.61 -5.39 -31.86
N LYS A 147 -11.29 -6.14 -30.98
CA LYS A 147 -12.35 -5.64 -30.07
C LYS A 147 -11.93 -5.75 -28.63
N ILE A 148 -12.53 -4.92 -27.77
CA ILE A 148 -12.40 -5.00 -26.33
C ILE A 148 -13.74 -5.48 -25.75
N TYR A 149 -13.70 -6.64 -25.09
CA TYR A 149 -14.82 -7.20 -24.36
C TYR A 149 -14.74 -6.70 -22.91
N LYS A 150 -15.76 -5.93 -22.49
CA LYS A 150 -15.83 -5.29 -21.17
C LYS A 150 -16.87 -6.00 -20.32
N ASN A 151 -16.41 -6.86 -19.42
CA ASN A 151 -17.31 -7.64 -18.59
C ASN A 151 -17.57 -6.97 -17.23
N PRO A 152 -18.74 -7.18 -16.61
CA PRO A 152 -19.05 -6.69 -15.27
C PRO A 152 -18.17 -7.37 -14.23
N CYS A 153 -18.03 -6.76 -13.06
CA CYS A 153 -17.37 -7.38 -11.94
C CYS A 153 -18.28 -8.41 -11.24
N ARG A 154 -17.67 -9.42 -10.62
CA ARG A 154 -18.29 -10.30 -9.63
C ARG A 154 -18.61 -9.49 -8.36
N PRO A 155 -19.55 -9.94 -7.52
CA PRO A 155 -19.62 -9.47 -6.15
C PRO A 155 -18.30 -9.70 -5.42
N LEU A 156 -18.06 -8.93 -4.36
CA LEU A 156 -16.91 -9.10 -3.48
C LEU A 156 -16.96 -10.49 -2.79
N ILE A 157 -15.82 -11.14 -2.62
CA ILE A 157 -15.71 -12.39 -1.86
C ILE A 157 -16.11 -12.12 -0.41
N GLU A 158 -17.27 -12.66 0.02
CA GLU A 158 -17.81 -12.39 1.36
C GLU A 158 -17.03 -13.10 2.46
N ASP A 159 -16.78 -14.40 2.27
CA ASP A 159 -16.02 -15.24 3.19
C ASP A 159 -14.52 -15.21 2.83
N LEU A 160 -13.76 -14.38 3.54
CA LEU A 160 -12.31 -14.29 3.33
C LEU A 160 -11.55 -15.52 3.83
N ASP A 161 -12.16 -16.34 4.69
CA ASP A 161 -11.55 -17.58 5.21
C ASP A 161 -11.60 -18.72 4.19
N SER A 162 -12.44 -18.60 3.16
CA SER A 162 -12.47 -19.53 2.03
C SER A 162 -11.22 -19.48 1.16
N LEU A 163 -10.47 -18.37 1.22
CA LEU A 163 -9.23 -18.22 0.48
C LEU A 163 -8.05 -18.91 1.19
N PRO A 164 -7.15 -19.55 0.44
CA PRO A 164 -5.92 -20.07 1.02
C PRO A 164 -5.05 -18.93 1.58
N PHE A 165 -4.17 -19.26 2.52
CA PHE A 165 -3.17 -18.31 2.99
C PHE A 165 -2.28 -17.86 1.84
N GLY A 166 -1.96 -16.59 1.82
CA GLY A 166 -1.16 -16.03 0.74
C GLY A 166 0.21 -16.71 0.60
N ASP A 167 0.58 -17.03 -0.64
CA ASP A 167 1.81 -17.72 -1.00
C ASP A 167 3.05 -16.86 -0.71
N ARG A 168 3.63 -17.05 0.47
CA ARG A 168 4.86 -16.36 0.84
C ARG A 168 6.10 -17.00 0.25
N GLU A 169 6.03 -18.29 -0.10
CA GLU A 169 7.15 -19.01 -0.70
C GLU A 169 7.43 -18.59 -2.15
N LEU A 170 6.43 -17.95 -2.79
CA LEU A 170 6.60 -17.30 -4.10
C LEU A 170 7.64 -16.16 -4.04
N PHE A 171 7.80 -15.55 -2.86
CA PHE A 171 8.75 -14.48 -2.58
C PHE A 171 9.97 -15.00 -1.82
N ASP A 172 11.09 -14.31 -1.91
CA ASP A 172 12.15 -14.45 -0.90
C ASP A 172 11.69 -13.77 0.41
N TYR A 173 10.75 -14.44 1.10
CA TYR A 173 10.02 -13.81 2.20
C TYR A 173 10.91 -13.51 3.41
N GLN A 174 11.95 -14.33 3.68
CA GLN A 174 12.89 -14.02 4.76
C GLN A 174 13.69 -12.76 4.46
N ASP A 175 14.07 -12.51 3.21
CA ASP A 175 14.77 -11.28 2.83
C ASP A 175 13.82 -10.05 2.94
N ILE A 176 12.55 -10.21 2.59
CA ILE A 176 11.52 -9.18 2.83
C ILE A 176 11.44 -8.85 4.32
N VAL A 177 11.29 -9.85 5.19
CA VAL A 177 11.23 -9.67 6.64
C VAL A 177 12.49 -8.97 7.16
N ASN A 178 13.68 -9.42 6.73
CA ASN A 178 14.96 -8.85 7.13
C ASN A 178 15.11 -7.39 6.68
N SER A 179 14.61 -7.07 5.49
CA SER A 179 14.65 -5.71 4.93
C SER A 179 13.76 -4.73 5.69
N ASP A 180 12.67 -5.22 6.29
CA ASP A 180 11.68 -4.45 7.05
C ASP A 180 11.76 -4.69 8.57
N TYR A 181 12.95 -4.61 9.13
CA TYR A 181 13.19 -4.67 10.57
C TYR A 181 12.74 -5.97 11.27
N ASP A 182 12.92 -7.10 10.63
CA ASP A 182 12.50 -8.43 11.09
C ASP A 182 10.98 -8.48 11.35
N ARG A 183 10.21 -7.75 10.53
CA ARG A 183 8.78 -7.57 10.66
C ARG A 183 8.02 -8.32 9.57
N ALA A 184 7.10 -9.20 9.98
CA ALA A 184 6.15 -9.84 9.09
C ALA A 184 4.84 -9.05 9.00
N ILE A 185 4.23 -9.01 7.82
CA ILE A 185 2.98 -8.29 7.58
C ILE A 185 1.82 -9.25 7.35
N PHE A 186 0.65 -8.92 7.92
CA PHE A 186 -0.59 -9.67 7.83
C PHE A 186 -1.77 -8.74 7.58
N MET A 187 -2.86 -9.27 7.06
CA MET A 187 -4.14 -8.58 6.93
C MET A 187 -5.24 -9.42 7.56
N SER A 188 -6.00 -8.81 8.47
CA SER A 188 -7.16 -9.45 9.09
C SER A 188 -8.48 -9.05 8.43
N SER A 189 -8.46 -8.01 7.57
CA SER A 189 -9.64 -7.48 6.91
C SER A 189 -9.33 -6.93 5.54
N ARG A 190 -10.35 -6.76 4.71
CA ARG A 190 -10.29 -6.03 3.44
C ARG A 190 -11.28 -4.88 3.46
N GLY A 191 -10.87 -3.74 2.89
CA GLY A 191 -11.69 -2.55 2.72
C GLY A 191 -11.66 -1.59 3.90
N CYS A 192 -12.11 -0.36 3.62
CA CYS A 192 -12.16 0.75 4.56
C CYS A 192 -13.54 1.43 4.50
N PRO A 193 -14.20 1.74 5.64
CA PRO A 193 -15.53 2.35 5.62
C PRO A 193 -15.51 3.85 5.29
N TYR A 194 -14.32 4.46 5.24
CA TYR A 194 -14.16 5.89 5.06
C TYR A 194 -13.98 6.28 3.58
N SER A 195 -14.40 7.50 3.23
CA SER A 195 -14.36 8.05 1.86
C SER A 195 -13.43 9.25 1.77
N CYS A 196 -12.15 9.07 2.18
CA CYS A 196 -11.14 10.12 2.06
C CYS A 196 -10.91 10.46 0.59
N ALA A 197 -10.97 11.75 0.23
CA ALA A 197 -10.96 12.24 -1.15
C ALA A 197 -9.69 11.91 -1.96
N TYR A 198 -8.60 11.54 -1.29
CA TYR A 198 -7.32 11.17 -1.92
C TYR A 198 -7.07 9.67 -1.96
N CYS A 199 -7.95 8.84 -1.38
CA CYS A 199 -7.72 7.42 -1.15
C CYS A 199 -8.43 6.56 -2.20
N CYS A 200 -7.72 5.58 -2.75
CA CYS A 200 -8.25 4.64 -3.74
C CYS A 200 -9.45 3.83 -3.21
N ASN A 201 -9.56 3.63 -1.89
CA ASN A 201 -10.68 2.88 -1.30
C ASN A 201 -12.06 3.44 -1.67
N SER A 202 -12.18 4.77 -1.89
CA SER A 202 -13.45 5.37 -2.32
C SER A 202 -13.90 4.89 -3.70
N GLY A 203 -12.98 4.86 -4.66
CA GLY A 203 -13.28 4.36 -6.01
C GLY A 203 -13.39 2.83 -6.08
N LEU A 204 -12.54 2.10 -5.34
CA LEU A 204 -12.59 0.63 -5.32
C LEU A 204 -13.91 0.09 -4.74
N ARG A 205 -14.51 0.80 -3.79
CA ARG A 205 -15.79 0.42 -3.19
C ARG A 205 -16.95 0.38 -4.19
N GLU A 206 -16.87 1.19 -5.23
CA GLU A 206 -17.93 1.33 -6.24
C GLU A 206 -17.80 0.31 -7.38
N LEU A 207 -16.70 -0.48 -7.41
CA LEU A 207 -16.43 -1.40 -8.51
C LEU A 207 -17.21 -2.71 -8.42
N GLN A 208 -17.48 -3.19 -7.22
CA GLN A 208 -18.06 -4.52 -6.99
C GLN A 208 -19.16 -4.43 -5.95
N ASP A 209 -20.25 -5.13 -6.19
CA ASP A 209 -21.34 -5.27 -5.23
C ASP A 209 -20.90 -6.08 -4.01
N GLY A 210 -21.59 -5.87 -2.88
CA GLY A 210 -21.37 -6.59 -1.64
C GLY A 210 -20.83 -5.74 -0.51
N LYS A 211 -20.58 -6.36 0.63
CA LYS A 211 -20.07 -5.68 1.82
C LYS A 211 -18.59 -5.38 1.65
N TYR A 212 -18.24 -4.09 1.49
CA TYR A 212 -16.86 -3.68 1.21
C TYR A 212 -15.89 -3.97 2.36
N VAL A 213 -16.29 -3.77 3.63
CA VAL A 213 -15.46 -4.06 4.81
C VAL A 213 -15.77 -5.47 5.32
N ARG A 214 -14.82 -6.37 5.17
CA ARG A 214 -14.94 -7.79 5.53
C ARG A 214 -13.76 -8.21 6.39
N PHE A 215 -14.00 -9.10 7.34
CA PHE A 215 -13.00 -9.61 8.27
C PHE A 215 -12.83 -11.12 8.09
N ARG A 216 -11.61 -11.57 8.21
CA ARG A 216 -11.30 -12.98 8.42
C ARG A 216 -11.69 -13.38 9.84
N SER A 217 -11.97 -14.62 10.11
CA SER A 217 -12.11 -15.10 11.49
C SER A 217 -10.78 -14.91 12.25
N ILE A 218 -10.87 -14.75 13.56
CA ILE A 218 -9.68 -14.58 14.39
C ILE A 218 -8.84 -15.85 14.35
N GLU A 219 -9.49 -17.00 14.36
CA GLU A 219 -8.88 -18.32 14.28
C GLU A 219 -8.05 -18.46 12.99
N ASN A 220 -8.61 -18.01 11.85
CA ASN A 220 -7.94 -18.04 10.57
C ASN A 220 -6.70 -17.15 10.56
N VAL A 221 -6.79 -15.92 11.10
CA VAL A 221 -5.65 -14.98 11.21
C VAL A 221 -4.56 -15.54 12.14
N ILE A 222 -4.92 -16.08 13.29
CA ILE A 222 -3.97 -16.65 14.25
C ILE A 222 -3.27 -17.88 13.68
N LYS A 223 -4.01 -18.73 12.94
CA LYS A 223 -3.43 -19.89 12.26
C LYS A 223 -2.37 -19.47 11.23
N GLU A 224 -2.67 -18.48 10.39
CA GLU A 224 -1.69 -17.94 9.44
C GLU A 224 -0.46 -17.37 10.14
N ILE A 225 -0.66 -16.58 11.21
CA ILE A 225 0.46 -16.02 11.99
C ILE A 225 1.35 -17.14 12.52
N LYS A 226 0.79 -18.18 13.14
CA LYS A 226 1.55 -19.32 13.67
C LYS A 226 2.33 -20.05 12.58
N GLU A 227 1.71 -20.30 11.42
CA GLU A 227 2.37 -20.94 10.29
C GLU A 227 3.59 -20.12 9.82
N VAL A 228 3.43 -18.81 9.69
CA VAL A 228 4.52 -17.92 9.25
C VAL A 228 5.62 -17.83 10.31
N LEU A 229 5.26 -17.78 11.60
CA LEU A 229 6.24 -17.78 12.70
C LEU A 229 7.02 -19.09 12.81
N SER A 230 6.46 -20.22 12.38
CA SER A 230 7.17 -21.50 12.37
C SER A 230 8.20 -21.63 11.23
N LYS A 231 7.99 -20.86 10.14
CA LYS A 231 8.83 -20.93 8.91
C LYS A 231 9.92 -19.87 8.86
N TYR A 232 9.68 -18.69 9.48
CA TYR A 232 10.55 -17.50 9.26
C TYR A 232 11.00 -16.89 10.58
N ASN A 233 12.20 -16.31 10.57
CA ASN A 233 12.75 -15.59 11.74
C ASN A 233 12.18 -14.18 11.81
N ILE A 234 11.22 -13.96 12.70
CA ILE A 234 10.42 -12.75 12.85
C ILE A 234 10.58 -12.20 14.26
N LYS A 235 10.56 -10.86 14.42
CA LYS A 235 10.57 -10.21 15.73
C LYS A 235 9.32 -9.36 15.98
N TYR A 236 8.71 -8.86 14.91
CA TYR A 236 7.56 -7.96 14.98
C TYR A 236 6.48 -8.38 13.99
N ILE A 237 5.25 -8.14 14.35
CA ILE A 237 4.08 -8.35 13.49
C ILE A 237 3.46 -6.99 13.14
N TYR A 238 3.05 -6.84 11.90
CA TYR A 238 2.29 -5.69 11.44
C TYR A 238 0.96 -6.14 10.84
N LEU A 239 -0.13 -5.77 11.51
CA LEU A 239 -1.47 -5.92 10.96
C LEU A 239 -1.73 -4.73 10.04
N ASN A 240 -1.56 -4.96 8.74
CA ASN A 240 -1.55 -3.92 7.70
C ASN A 240 -2.95 -3.63 7.14
N ASP A 241 -3.98 -3.83 7.95
CA ASP A 241 -5.34 -3.45 7.61
C ASP A 241 -5.42 -1.95 7.33
N ASP A 242 -6.33 -1.52 6.47
CA ASP A 242 -6.58 -0.08 6.22
C ASP A 242 -6.96 0.65 7.52
N VAL A 243 -7.83 0.05 8.33
CA VAL A 243 -8.20 0.52 9.67
C VAL A 243 -8.57 -0.68 10.55
N PHE A 244 -7.62 -1.21 11.30
CA PHE A 244 -7.81 -2.41 12.14
C PHE A 244 -8.95 -2.26 13.17
N THR A 245 -9.17 -1.05 13.67
CA THR A 245 -10.07 -0.77 14.81
C THR A 245 -11.51 -0.42 14.40
N VAL A 246 -11.92 -0.69 13.17
CA VAL A 246 -13.29 -0.39 12.69
C VAL A 246 -14.35 -1.16 13.46
N ASN A 247 -14.07 -2.42 13.83
CA ASN A 247 -14.99 -3.26 14.59
C ASN A 247 -14.44 -3.51 16.00
N HIS A 248 -15.01 -2.81 16.98
CA HIS A 248 -14.56 -2.87 18.38
C HIS A 248 -14.66 -4.27 18.99
N LYS A 249 -15.74 -5.00 18.70
CA LYS A 249 -15.93 -6.39 19.19
C LYS A 249 -14.89 -7.33 18.60
N TYR A 250 -14.60 -7.18 17.30
CA TYR A 250 -13.55 -7.96 16.64
C TYR A 250 -12.18 -7.72 17.29
N VAL A 251 -11.82 -6.45 17.53
CA VAL A 251 -10.53 -6.09 18.15
C VAL A 251 -10.42 -6.67 19.57
N GLN A 252 -11.50 -6.59 20.38
CA GLN A 252 -11.51 -7.15 21.73
C GLN A 252 -11.26 -8.66 21.69
N ASN A 253 -12.02 -9.39 20.87
CA ASN A 253 -11.88 -10.83 20.73
C ASN A 253 -10.49 -11.22 20.18
N PHE A 254 -9.99 -10.47 19.18
CA PHE A 254 -8.64 -10.67 18.67
C PHE A 254 -7.58 -10.53 19.76
N CYS A 255 -7.65 -9.47 20.57
CA CYS A 255 -6.72 -9.26 21.67
C CYS A 255 -6.77 -10.39 22.72
N ASP A 256 -7.96 -10.92 23.00
CA ASP A 256 -8.15 -12.00 23.98
C ASP A 256 -7.57 -13.33 23.50
N VAL A 257 -7.64 -13.62 22.19
CA VAL A 257 -7.02 -14.82 21.61
C VAL A 257 -5.52 -14.60 21.41
N TYR A 258 -5.13 -13.47 20.83
CA TYR A 258 -3.74 -13.18 20.50
C TYR A 258 -2.81 -13.26 21.70
N LYS A 259 -3.18 -12.65 22.85
CA LYS A 259 -2.35 -12.66 24.08
C LYS A 259 -2.14 -14.06 24.67
N LYS A 260 -3.02 -15.02 24.34
CA LYS A 260 -2.91 -16.42 24.81
C LYS A 260 -2.02 -17.26 23.89
N GLU A 261 -2.06 -16.95 22.60
CA GLU A 261 -1.52 -17.83 21.57
C GLU A 261 -0.27 -17.29 20.88
N ILE A 262 -0.08 -15.96 20.87
CA ILE A 262 1.02 -15.27 20.22
C ILE A 262 1.71 -14.34 21.22
N THR A 263 3.05 -14.44 21.32
CA THR A 263 3.85 -13.63 22.25
C THR A 263 4.60 -12.48 21.55
N TYR A 264 4.43 -12.33 20.24
CA TYR A 264 5.16 -11.34 19.44
C TYR A 264 4.53 -9.96 19.56
N PRO A 265 5.35 -8.89 19.68
CA PRO A 265 4.83 -7.54 19.66
C PRO A 265 4.29 -7.17 18.27
N PHE A 266 3.18 -6.42 18.24
CA PHE A 266 2.55 -6.03 16.98
C PHE A 266 2.23 -4.55 16.88
N GLU A 267 2.08 -4.05 15.64
CA GLU A 267 1.57 -2.72 15.34
C GLU A 267 0.34 -2.79 14.42
N ILE A 268 -0.46 -1.73 14.46
CA ILE A 268 -1.69 -1.60 13.67
C ILE A 268 -1.79 -0.22 13.04
N ASN A 269 -2.59 -0.13 11.94
CA ASN A 269 -3.12 1.13 11.44
C ASN A 269 -4.51 1.39 12.01
N THR A 270 -4.78 2.63 12.33
CA THR A 270 -6.08 3.05 12.85
C THR A 270 -6.39 4.51 12.54
N ARG A 271 -7.61 4.91 12.83
CA ARG A 271 -8.03 6.31 12.87
C ARG A 271 -8.34 6.71 14.31
N VAL A 272 -8.09 7.97 14.65
CA VAL A 272 -8.27 8.46 16.02
C VAL A 272 -9.71 8.32 16.51
N GLU A 273 -10.69 8.46 15.59
CA GLU A 273 -12.12 8.37 15.91
C GLU A 273 -12.56 6.96 16.39
N ASN A 274 -11.77 5.95 16.08
CA ASN A 274 -12.04 4.56 16.44
C ASN A 274 -11.37 4.14 17.75
N LEU A 275 -10.69 5.05 18.43
CA LEU A 275 -9.95 4.72 19.65
C LEU A 275 -10.76 5.06 20.90
N SER A 276 -10.75 4.15 21.86
CA SER A 276 -11.17 4.38 23.23
C SER A 276 -10.08 3.93 24.20
N ILE A 277 -10.15 4.40 25.44
CA ILE A 277 -9.17 4.01 26.47
C ILE A 277 -9.19 2.50 26.72
N ASP A 278 -10.37 1.86 26.71
CA ASP A 278 -10.50 0.44 26.96
C ASP A 278 -9.98 -0.40 25.80
N MET A 279 -10.24 0.02 24.54
CA MET A 279 -9.63 -0.61 23.37
C MET A 279 -8.11 -0.53 23.41
N LEU A 280 -7.55 0.63 23.74
CA LEU A 280 -6.10 0.81 23.85
C LEU A 280 -5.50 -0.05 24.97
N LYS A 281 -6.19 -0.20 26.11
CA LYS A 281 -5.76 -1.12 27.19
C LYS A 281 -5.76 -2.57 26.70
N SER A 282 -6.79 -3.01 25.98
CA SER A 282 -6.87 -4.36 25.40
C SER A 282 -5.74 -4.60 24.38
N LEU A 283 -5.52 -3.67 23.46
CA LEU A 283 -4.41 -3.71 22.51
C LEU A 283 -3.05 -3.80 23.24
N LYS A 284 -2.85 -2.97 24.29
CA LYS A 284 -1.60 -2.99 25.07
C LYS A 284 -1.38 -4.32 25.76
N SER A 285 -2.43 -4.88 26.39
CA SER A 285 -2.35 -6.16 27.08
C SER A 285 -2.05 -7.33 26.14
N ALA A 286 -2.45 -7.21 24.87
CA ALA A 286 -2.17 -8.18 23.82
C ALA A 286 -0.79 -8.02 23.18
N GLY A 287 0.01 -7.01 23.58
CA GLY A 287 1.35 -6.80 23.04
C GLY A 287 1.45 -5.75 21.92
N CYS A 288 0.39 -4.96 21.68
CA CYS A 288 0.47 -3.85 20.73
C CYS A 288 1.47 -2.80 21.21
N TYR A 289 2.57 -2.65 20.48
CA TYR A 289 3.61 -1.70 20.86
C TYR A 289 3.47 -0.34 20.16
N ARG A 290 2.75 -0.28 19.04
CA ARG A 290 2.56 0.96 18.25
C ARG A 290 1.21 1.00 17.54
N VAL A 291 0.59 2.16 17.55
CA VAL A 291 -0.56 2.50 16.71
C VAL A 291 -0.17 3.59 15.72
N ALA A 292 -0.47 3.37 14.44
CA ALA A 292 -0.21 4.33 13.38
C ALA A 292 -1.52 5.02 12.97
N MET A 293 -1.53 6.35 13.00
CA MET A 293 -2.71 7.19 12.79
C MET A 293 -2.49 8.24 11.73
N GLY A 294 -3.42 8.36 10.78
CA GLY A 294 -3.39 9.39 9.75
C GLY A 294 -3.90 10.73 10.28
N ILE A 295 -3.01 11.72 10.45
CA ILE A 295 -3.35 13.14 10.60
C ILE A 295 -3.65 13.73 9.22
N GLU A 296 -2.78 13.45 8.28
CA GLU A 296 -2.69 13.86 6.88
C GLU A 296 -2.52 15.37 6.72
N GLN A 297 -3.41 16.17 7.32
CA GLN A 297 -3.37 17.64 7.27
C GLN A 297 -3.85 18.22 8.63
N GLY A 298 -3.15 19.21 9.15
CA GLY A 298 -3.41 19.82 10.47
C GLY A 298 -4.48 20.91 10.47
N ASN A 299 -4.77 21.52 9.31
CA ASN A 299 -5.84 22.50 9.20
C ASN A 299 -7.20 21.77 9.18
N GLU A 300 -8.00 21.94 10.20
CA GLU A 300 -9.26 21.22 10.38
C GLU A 300 -10.28 21.52 9.28
N LYS A 301 -10.42 22.80 8.88
CA LYS A 301 -11.32 23.20 7.80
C LYS A 301 -10.90 22.56 6.48
N PHE A 302 -9.61 22.66 6.12
CA PHE A 302 -9.07 22.06 4.92
C PHE A 302 -9.26 20.53 4.92
N ARG A 303 -8.97 19.89 6.04
CA ARG A 303 -9.12 18.43 6.21
C ARG A 303 -10.58 17.98 5.99
N ARG A 304 -11.56 18.74 6.51
CA ARG A 304 -12.97 18.46 6.33
C ARG A 304 -13.45 18.72 4.90
N GLU A 305 -13.10 19.88 4.32
CA GLU A 305 -13.68 20.35 3.06
C GLU A 305 -12.99 19.77 1.83
N ILE A 306 -11.68 19.60 1.88
CA ILE A 306 -10.87 19.12 0.73
C ILE A 306 -10.62 17.62 0.83
N LEU A 307 -10.25 17.10 2.01
CA LEU A 307 -9.87 15.71 2.17
C LEU A 307 -11.03 14.78 2.54
N ASN A 308 -12.22 15.31 2.79
CA ASN A 308 -13.37 14.58 3.33
C ASN A 308 -13.03 13.76 4.59
N ARG A 309 -12.22 14.33 5.48
CA ARG A 309 -11.86 13.75 6.78
C ARG A 309 -12.38 14.66 7.89
N ARG A 310 -13.42 14.18 8.61
CA ARG A 310 -14.22 15.03 9.50
C ARG A 310 -13.74 15.08 10.95
N MET A 311 -12.70 14.33 11.32
CA MET A 311 -12.14 14.38 12.68
C MET A 311 -11.68 15.81 13.05
N SER A 312 -11.98 16.24 14.27
CA SER A 312 -11.51 17.52 14.80
C SER A 312 -10.06 17.44 15.25
N ASN A 313 -9.39 18.59 15.39
CA ASN A 313 -8.07 18.63 16.02
C ASN A 313 -8.11 18.14 17.47
N ALA A 314 -9.20 18.46 18.20
CA ALA A 314 -9.41 17.96 19.56
C ALA A 314 -9.45 16.42 19.61
N SER A 315 -10.19 15.77 18.70
CA SER A 315 -10.22 14.29 18.62
C SER A 315 -8.86 13.69 18.27
N ILE A 316 -8.07 14.36 17.42
CA ILE A 316 -6.70 13.93 17.11
C ILE A 316 -5.83 14.03 18.36
N GLU A 317 -5.86 15.15 19.06
CA GLU A 317 -5.10 15.38 20.29
C GLU A 317 -5.46 14.35 21.36
N GLU A 318 -6.75 14.10 21.56
CA GLU A 318 -7.24 13.10 22.51
C GLU A 318 -6.76 11.69 22.16
N GLY A 319 -6.90 11.24 20.91
CA GLY A 319 -6.47 9.90 20.49
C GLY A 319 -4.97 9.65 20.72
N PHE A 320 -4.11 10.63 20.42
CA PHE A 320 -2.69 10.56 20.72
C PHE A 320 -2.39 10.59 22.23
N ALA A 321 -3.11 11.39 23.01
CA ALA A 321 -2.96 11.46 24.46
C ALA A 321 -3.39 10.15 25.13
N LEU A 322 -4.50 9.53 24.70
CA LEU A 322 -4.97 8.24 25.20
C LEU A 322 -3.94 7.13 24.93
N ALA A 323 -3.40 7.05 23.72
CA ALA A 323 -2.36 6.07 23.39
C ALA A 323 -1.11 6.25 24.26
N LYS A 324 -0.68 7.49 24.48
CA LYS A 324 0.44 7.83 25.37
C LYS A 324 0.16 7.44 26.83
N LYS A 325 -1.06 7.71 27.32
CA LYS A 325 -1.50 7.36 28.70
C LYS A 325 -1.41 5.86 28.95
N VAL A 326 -1.73 5.03 27.97
CA VAL A 326 -1.66 3.55 28.05
C VAL A 326 -0.24 3.02 27.79
N GLY A 327 0.70 3.87 27.36
CA GLY A 327 2.08 3.46 27.05
C GLY A 327 2.21 2.73 25.72
N ILE A 328 1.36 3.04 24.73
CA ILE A 328 1.50 2.61 23.36
C ILE A 328 2.19 3.71 22.57
N ARG A 329 3.23 3.36 21.80
CA ARG A 329 3.90 4.29 20.87
C ARG A 329 2.95 4.71 19.78
N THR A 330 3.10 5.94 19.29
CA THR A 330 2.27 6.45 18.20
C THR A 330 3.10 6.81 16.98
N LYS A 331 2.53 6.60 15.79
CA LYS A 331 3.10 7.04 14.52
C LYS A 331 2.07 7.91 13.81
N SER A 332 2.48 9.09 13.32
CA SER A 332 1.60 9.92 12.50
C SER A 332 1.95 9.80 11.03
N PHE A 333 0.91 9.63 10.18
CA PHE A 333 1.02 9.81 8.74
C PHE A 333 0.57 11.22 8.37
N ASN A 334 1.29 11.82 7.44
CA ASN A 334 1.06 13.20 6.98
C ASN A 334 1.31 13.29 5.47
N ILE A 335 0.59 14.20 4.82
CA ILE A 335 0.74 14.45 3.39
C ILE A 335 0.89 15.96 3.18
N VAL A 336 1.68 16.35 2.19
CA VAL A 336 1.89 17.73 1.74
C VAL A 336 1.72 17.82 0.24
N GLY A 337 1.30 18.98 -0.28
CA GLY A 337 1.13 19.21 -1.71
C GLY A 337 -0.24 18.82 -2.23
N PHE A 338 -1.27 18.95 -1.42
CA PHE A 338 -2.66 18.82 -1.85
C PHE A 338 -3.11 19.99 -2.73
N PRO A 339 -4.11 19.81 -3.63
CA PRO A 339 -4.78 20.92 -4.30
C PRO A 339 -5.25 21.97 -3.29
N PHE A 340 -5.02 23.25 -3.60
CA PHE A 340 -5.38 24.42 -2.75
C PHE A 340 -4.67 24.47 -1.39
N GLU A 341 -3.72 23.60 -1.12
CA GLU A 341 -2.84 23.77 0.03
C GLU A 341 -1.89 24.96 -0.19
N THR A 342 -1.55 25.63 0.89
CA THR A 342 -0.54 26.70 0.93
C THR A 342 0.50 26.41 1.98
N TYR A 343 1.62 27.11 1.95
CA TYR A 343 2.63 27.02 3.01
C TYR A 343 2.04 27.24 4.42
N LYS A 344 1.11 28.22 4.56
CA LYS A 344 0.43 28.50 5.83
C LYS A 344 -0.40 27.29 6.32
N ILE A 345 -1.20 26.71 5.43
CA ILE A 345 -2.00 25.51 5.73
C ILE A 345 -1.11 24.32 6.09
N HIS A 346 0.02 24.13 5.38
CA HIS A 346 1.00 23.10 5.73
C HIS A 346 1.58 23.30 7.15
N MET A 347 1.81 24.54 7.56
CA MET A 347 2.35 24.81 8.91
C MET A 347 1.38 24.40 10.03
N ASP A 348 0.07 24.34 9.79
CA ASP A 348 -0.91 23.79 10.73
C ASP A 348 -0.63 22.29 10.98
N THR A 349 -0.21 21.54 9.93
CA THR A 349 0.19 20.13 10.07
C THR A 349 1.44 19.99 10.93
N VAL A 350 2.43 20.87 10.77
CA VAL A 350 3.63 20.93 11.63
C VAL A 350 3.23 21.20 13.07
N ASN A 351 2.38 22.20 13.30
CA ASN A 351 1.96 22.62 14.64
C ASN A 351 1.14 21.56 15.36
N LEU A 352 0.22 20.88 14.66
CA LEU A 352 -0.54 19.77 15.25
C LEU A 352 0.38 18.61 15.63
N ASN A 353 1.34 18.22 14.76
CA ASN A 353 2.33 17.19 15.11
C ASN A 353 3.23 17.59 16.30
N ARG A 354 3.57 18.87 16.44
CA ARG A 354 4.27 19.37 17.65
C ARG A 354 3.42 19.21 18.90
N LYS A 355 2.13 19.46 18.81
CA LYS A 355 1.19 19.38 19.94
C LYS A 355 0.96 17.94 20.37
N VAL A 356 0.64 17.03 19.45
CA VAL A 356 0.36 15.62 19.76
C VAL A 356 1.60 14.76 20.05
N GLN A 357 2.78 15.23 19.64
CA GLN A 357 4.08 14.62 19.92
C GLN A 357 4.16 13.11 19.60
N PRO A 358 3.92 12.67 18.36
CA PRO A 358 4.02 11.27 18.01
C PRO A 358 5.43 10.72 18.26
N SER A 359 5.53 9.42 18.55
CA SER A 359 6.83 8.73 18.72
C SER A 359 7.62 8.72 17.42
N SER A 360 6.93 8.55 16.29
CA SER A 360 7.50 8.62 14.95
C SER A 360 6.56 9.35 13.99
N ILE A 361 7.12 9.94 12.94
CA ILE A 361 6.37 10.66 11.90
C ILE A 361 6.77 10.16 10.53
N VAL A 362 5.80 10.12 9.61
CA VAL A 362 6.00 9.91 8.18
C VAL A 362 5.30 11.04 7.44
N ILE A 363 5.95 11.55 6.41
CA ILE A 363 5.34 12.50 5.48
C ILE A 363 5.54 12.02 4.05
N TYR A 364 4.50 12.18 3.23
CA TYR A 364 4.50 11.93 1.80
C TYR A 364 4.12 13.20 1.05
N ILE A 365 4.52 13.29 -0.21
CA ILE A 365 3.96 14.27 -1.14
C ILE A 365 2.72 13.64 -1.78
N PHE A 366 1.66 14.45 -1.90
CA PHE A 366 0.41 14.03 -2.53
C PHE A 366 0.64 13.56 -3.96
N GLU A 367 0.02 12.45 -4.30
CA GLU A 367 -0.01 11.86 -5.63
C GLU A 367 -1.47 11.60 -6.01
N PRO A 368 -1.97 12.16 -7.12
CA PRO A 368 -3.36 11.99 -7.54
C PRO A 368 -3.56 10.60 -8.14
N TYR A 369 -4.44 9.80 -7.55
CA TYR A 369 -4.80 8.49 -8.08
C TYR A 369 -6.09 8.57 -8.89
N PRO A 370 -6.14 8.03 -10.12
CA PRO A 370 -7.39 7.91 -10.88
C PRO A 370 -8.51 7.34 -10.04
N GLY A 371 -9.76 7.74 -10.32
CA GLY A 371 -10.93 7.30 -9.56
C GLY A 371 -11.04 7.87 -8.14
N THR A 372 -10.27 8.92 -7.81
CA THR A 372 -10.39 9.64 -6.55
C THR A 372 -10.84 11.08 -6.77
N ALA A 373 -11.64 11.62 -5.84
CA ALA A 373 -12.15 12.99 -5.95
C ALA A 373 -11.03 14.04 -6.09
N LEU A 374 -9.87 13.85 -5.45
CA LEU A 374 -8.75 14.78 -5.62
C LEU A 374 -8.03 14.64 -6.96
N TYR A 375 -8.07 13.48 -7.60
CA TYR A 375 -7.61 13.33 -8.99
C TYR A 375 -8.50 14.15 -9.93
N ASP A 376 -9.81 13.99 -9.84
CA ASP A 376 -10.77 14.73 -10.66
C ASP A 376 -10.65 16.24 -10.44
N MET A 377 -10.44 16.64 -9.19
CA MET A 377 -10.17 18.04 -8.83
C MET A 377 -8.89 18.57 -9.50
N CYS A 378 -7.81 17.78 -9.52
CA CYS A 378 -6.58 18.17 -10.20
C CYS A 378 -6.77 18.30 -11.71
N VAL A 379 -7.52 17.38 -12.33
CA VAL A 379 -7.84 17.44 -13.77
C VAL A 379 -8.68 18.68 -14.09
N LYS A 380 -9.78 18.88 -13.34
CA LYS A 380 -10.72 20.00 -13.55
C LYS A 380 -10.05 21.37 -13.44
N ASN A 381 -9.06 21.51 -12.56
CA ASN A 381 -8.37 22.78 -12.31
C ASN A 381 -7.05 22.92 -13.09
N ASN A 382 -6.76 22.01 -14.04
CA ASN A 382 -5.51 22.01 -14.81
C ASN A 382 -4.24 21.95 -13.94
N PHE A 383 -4.29 21.27 -12.80
CA PHE A 383 -3.14 21.09 -11.90
C PHE A 383 -2.25 19.93 -12.31
N MET A 384 -2.70 19.07 -13.22
CA MET A 384 -1.88 17.98 -13.75
C MET A 384 -0.70 18.58 -14.53
N GLY A 385 0.50 18.15 -14.20
CA GLY A 385 1.71 18.57 -14.91
C GLY A 385 1.82 17.94 -16.30
N ASP A 386 2.86 18.29 -17.04
CA ASP A 386 3.04 17.96 -18.46
C ASP A 386 3.28 16.45 -18.75
N GLY A 387 2.90 15.54 -17.84
CA GLY A 387 2.97 14.10 -18.03
C GLY A 387 4.37 13.54 -18.34
N ASN A 388 5.40 14.37 -18.30
CA ASN A 388 6.77 13.96 -18.52
C ASN A 388 7.16 12.91 -17.49
N ASP A 389 7.60 11.75 -17.94
CA ASP A 389 8.09 10.60 -17.19
C ASP A 389 9.35 10.94 -16.35
N LYS A 390 9.24 11.95 -15.48
CA LYS A 390 10.32 12.26 -14.57
C LYS A 390 10.49 11.06 -13.63
N GLU A 391 11.65 10.45 -13.71
CA GLU A 391 12.03 9.39 -12.79
C GLU A 391 12.35 10.02 -11.43
N PHE A 392 11.42 9.91 -10.49
CA PHE A 392 11.66 10.23 -9.09
C PHE A 392 11.10 9.10 -8.21
N ILE A 393 11.48 9.10 -6.96
CA ILE A 393 10.98 8.13 -5.99
C ILE A 393 9.53 8.48 -5.65
N SER A 394 8.65 7.48 -5.66
CA SER A 394 7.23 7.64 -5.35
C SER A 394 6.99 8.45 -4.08
N ARG A 395 6.06 9.39 -4.15
CA ARG A 395 5.62 10.26 -3.05
C ARG A 395 6.72 11.13 -2.40
N THR A 396 7.82 11.38 -3.12
CA THR A 396 8.92 12.24 -2.64
C THR A 396 9.12 13.49 -3.47
N ASP A 397 8.43 13.58 -4.58
CA ASP A 397 8.40 14.71 -5.51
C ASP A 397 7.01 14.82 -6.14
N THR A 398 6.77 15.85 -6.95
CA THR A 398 5.50 16.06 -7.65
C THR A 398 5.72 16.69 -9.01
N THR A 399 4.85 16.35 -9.96
CA THR A 399 4.71 17.03 -11.27
C THR A 399 3.54 18.01 -11.25
N LEU A 400 2.72 18.02 -10.21
CA LEU A 400 1.56 18.90 -10.11
C LEU A 400 1.97 20.37 -10.09
N LYS A 401 1.13 21.21 -10.67
CA LYS A 401 1.33 22.65 -10.80
C LYS A 401 0.20 23.37 -10.05
N PHE A 402 0.50 23.89 -8.88
CA PHE A 402 -0.45 24.69 -8.10
C PHE A 402 -0.08 26.16 -8.16
N PRO A 403 -1.07 27.10 -8.26
CA PRO A 403 -0.78 28.53 -8.33
C PRO A 403 -0.16 29.06 -7.04
N ASP A 404 -0.66 28.61 -5.88
CA ASP A 404 -0.30 29.19 -4.56
C ASP A 404 0.68 28.32 -3.76
N PHE A 405 1.15 27.20 -4.33
CA PHE A 405 2.08 26.29 -3.64
C PHE A 405 3.00 25.61 -4.65
N SER A 406 4.09 26.27 -4.95
CA SER A 406 5.05 25.82 -5.95
C SER A 406 5.71 24.48 -5.59
N ARG A 407 6.14 23.71 -6.61
CA ARG A 407 6.91 22.47 -6.41
C ARG A 407 8.12 22.68 -5.49
N LYS A 408 8.81 23.82 -5.59
CA LYS A 408 9.97 24.17 -4.74
C LYS A 408 9.55 24.30 -3.26
N GLU A 409 8.43 24.91 -2.98
CA GLU A 409 7.88 25.05 -1.63
C GLU A 409 7.41 23.72 -1.06
N ILE A 410 6.71 22.89 -1.87
CA ILE A 410 6.28 21.55 -1.49
C ILE A 410 7.49 20.69 -1.10
N LEU A 411 8.53 20.66 -1.93
CA LEU A 411 9.77 19.95 -1.63
C LEU A 411 10.48 20.48 -0.38
N ASN A 412 10.47 21.78 -0.17
CA ASN A 412 11.03 22.38 1.05
C ASN A 412 10.21 21.98 2.29
N CYS A 413 8.89 21.98 2.19
CA CYS A 413 7.99 21.51 3.26
C CYS A 413 8.24 20.05 3.60
N TYR A 414 8.26 19.17 2.60
CA TYR A 414 8.54 17.74 2.72
C TYR A 414 9.90 17.46 3.41
N ARG A 415 10.99 18.08 2.89
CA ARG A 415 12.36 17.86 3.40
C ARG A 415 12.59 18.40 4.80
N ASN A 416 11.86 19.42 5.21
CA ASN A 416 12.03 20.07 6.50
C ASN A 416 10.91 19.74 7.50
N PHE A 417 9.92 18.91 7.15
CA PHE A 417 8.79 18.59 8.02
C PHE A 417 9.26 18.04 9.37
N ALA A 418 9.99 16.95 9.33
CA ALA A 418 10.47 16.30 10.54
C ALA A 418 11.41 17.18 11.37
N TRP A 419 12.31 17.93 10.72
CA TRP A 419 13.12 18.95 11.39
C TRP A 419 12.24 19.96 12.14
N ARG A 420 11.22 20.49 11.46
CA ARG A 420 10.31 21.47 12.09
C ARG A 420 9.54 20.88 13.26
N VAL A 421 9.08 19.62 13.17
CA VAL A 421 8.36 18.96 14.25
C VAL A 421 9.26 18.65 15.45
N TYR A 422 10.47 18.13 15.23
CA TYR A 422 11.31 17.61 16.31
C TYR A 422 12.31 18.61 16.91
N ARG A 423 12.67 19.70 16.23
CA ARG A 423 13.78 20.61 16.65
C ARG A 423 13.64 21.16 18.09
N GLY A 424 12.41 21.32 18.60
CA GLY A 424 12.15 21.78 19.96
C GLY A 424 12.00 20.68 20.99
N ARG A 425 12.08 19.39 20.57
CA ARG A 425 11.81 18.23 21.43
C ARG A 425 12.93 17.21 21.44
N SER A 426 13.49 16.91 20.29
CA SER A 426 14.59 15.94 20.12
C SER A 426 15.48 16.34 18.96
N PHE A 427 16.56 17.03 19.29
CA PHE A 427 17.52 17.51 18.28
C PHE A 427 18.14 16.33 17.49
N LYS A 428 18.41 15.20 18.16
CA LYS A 428 18.91 13.98 17.49
C LYS A 428 17.94 13.49 16.43
N LYS A 429 16.64 13.35 16.75
CA LYS A 429 15.62 12.95 15.78
C LYS A 429 15.48 14.00 14.66
N ALA A 430 15.54 15.28 14.98
CA ALA A 430 15.46 16.34 13.98
C ALA A 430 16.58 16.23 12.94
N ILE A 431 17.83 16.04 13.35
CA ILE A 431 18.97 15.87 12.44
C ILE A 431 18.83 14.60 11.62
N LEU A 432 18.58 13.45 12.26
CA LEU A 432 18.47 12.17 11.59
C LEU A 432 17.42 12.22 10.46
N HIS A 433 16.25 12.74 10.76
CA HIS A 433 15.19 12.87 9.77
C HIS A 433 15.51 13.93 8.70
N LYS A 434 16.22 15.01 9.03
CA LYS A 434 16.65 15.97 8.03
C LYS A 434 17.60 15.33 7.00
N VAL A 435 18.51 14.48 7.45
CA VAL A 435 19.38 13.70 6.58
C VAL A 435 18.55 12.71 5.74
N TYR A 436 17.65 11.96 6.37
CA TYR A 436 16.77 10.99 5.69
C TYR A 436 15.91 11.60 4.59
N TYR A 437 15.33 12.79 4.83
CA TYR A 437 14.49 13.50 3.87
C TYR A 437 15.26 14.43 2.93
N SER A 438 16.59 14.51 3.03
CA SER A 438 17.42 15.27 2.09
C SER A 438 17.45 14.62 0.71
N LYS A 439 17.87 15.38 -0.31
CA LYS A 439 18.05 14.82 -1.67
C LYS A 439 19.15 13.73 -1.75
N TYR A 440 20.03 13.68 -0.75
CA TYR A 440 21.10 12.67 -0.62
C TYR A 440 20.74 11.56 0.37
N GLY A 441 19.55 11.61 0.96
CA GLY A 441 19.14 10.70 2.05
C GLY A 441 19.27 9.23 1.68
N GLU A 442 18.89 8.84 0.47
CA GLU A 442 19.03 7.46 0.01
C GLU A 442 20.47 7.00 -0.18
N LEU A 443 21.30 7.85 -0.78
CA LEU A 443 22.72 7.56 -0.93
C LEU A 443 23.38 7.34 0.44
N LEU A 444 23.09 8.24 1.40
CA LEU A 444 23.57 8.13 2.77
C LEU A 444 23.05 6.89 3.49
N ILE A 445 21.78 6.52 3.30
CA ILE A 445 21.22 5.29 3.86
C ILE A 445 21.90 4.05 3.28
N ARG A 446 22.20 4.03 1.99
CA ARG A 446 22.96 2.94 1.33
C ARG A 446 24.37 2.86 1.87
N LEU A 447 25.08 3.97 2.00
CA LEU A 447 26.43 4.05 2.55
C LEU A 447 26.48 3.65 4.04
N LEU A 448 25.46 4.01 4.80
CA LEU A 448 25.32 3.64 6.22
C LEU A 448 24.69 2.27 6.43
N SER A 449 24.41 1.52 5.36
CA SER A 449 23.79 0.18 5.46
C SER A 449 24.52 -0.82 6.35
N PRO A 450 25.86 -0.80 6.48
CA PRO A 450 26.58 -1.63 7.46
C PRO A 450 26.20 -1.26 8.92
N PHE A 451 25.81 -0.01 9.16
CA PHE A 451 25.38 0.52 10.46
C PHE A 451 23.86 0.48 10.64
N LYS A 452 23.14 -0.26 9.78
CA LYS A 452 21.66 -0.38 9.82
C LYS A 452 21.12 -0.65 11.24
N LYS A 453 21.82 -1.46 12.04
CA LYS A 453 21.42 -1.76 13.43
C LYS A 453 21.38 -0.50 14.31
N ILE A 454 22.31 0.43 14.14
CA ILE A 454 22.39 1.67 14.93
C ILE A 454 21.32 2.66 14.45
N VAL A 455 21.21 2.87 13.12
CA VAL A 455 20.17 3.74 12.53
C VAL A 455 18.77 3.20 12.82
N ARG A 456 18.59 1.86 12.83
CA ARG A 456 17.37 1.14 13.20
C ARG A 456 16.92 1.45 14.63
N LYS A 457 17.81 1.39 15.61
CA LYS A 457 17.50 1.68 17.01
C LYS A 457 16.94 3.11 17.18
N PHE A 458 17.47 4.07 16.44
CA PHE A 458 17.03 5.47 16.48
C PHE A 458 15.74 5.75 15.67
N ALA A 459 15.43 4.96 14.65
CA ALA A 459 14.21 5.13 13.85
C ALA A 459 12.99 4.42 14.46
N MET A 460 13.23 3.37 15.29
CA MET A 460 12.18 2.62 15.98
C MET A 460 11.86 3.16 17.37
N ASP A 461 12.80 3.84 18.02
CA ASP A 461 12.63 4.56 19.30
C ASP A 461 12.08 5.97 19.08
#